data_26e620bd30331acda6ededbcde4ea21c
#
_entry.id   26e620bd30331acda6ededbcde4ea21c
#
_cell.length_a   1.000
_cell.length_b   1.000
_cell.length_c   1.000
_cell.angle_alpha   90.00
_cell.angle_beta   90.00
_cell.angle_gamma   90.00
#
_symmetry.space_group_name_H-M   'P 1'
#
loop_
_entity.id
_entity.type
_entity.pdbx_description
1 polymer ?
#
loop_
_entity_poly.entity_id
_entity_poly.type
_entity_poly.pdbx_seq_one_letter_code
_entity_poly.pdbx_strand_id
1 'polypeptide(L)'
;SGVTDETVFFKYLNGNSWGNDETVSDPVCGGAGGFASDRFLDVPDVDTVLDPVCFSECIGCNESYVHFAVDADGYEITDGMRVAGSFNAWDANVDFMMDAGEGIYKMAKAFEEGTTIEWKYVLNGTTWEELGEDVCTTGGGYINRTTTVTDDDMMFDPVPCFGSCYECGGAPL
;
A
#
# COMPACT_ATOMS: atom_id res chain seq x y z
N SER A 1 17.84 6.71 -30.04
CA SER A 1 16.76 7.65 -29.71
C SER A 1 16.71 7.71 -28.20
N GLY A 2 17.12 8.88 -27.67
CA GLY A 2 17.16 9.08 -26.24
C GLY A 2 15.75 9.18 -25.69
N VAL A 3 15.44 8.33 -24.74
CA VAL A 3 14.33 8.46 -23.82
C VAL A 3 14.63 9.73 -23.01
N THR A 4 13.79 10.74 -23.12
CA THR A 4 13.80 11.84 -22.15
C THR A 4 12.85 11.42 -21.05
N ASP A 5 13.38 11.03 -19.90
CA ASP A 5 12.61 10.93 -18.66
C ASP A 5 12.11 12.34 -18.34
N GLU A 6 10.95 12.71 -18.89
CA GLU A 6 10.33 13.99 -18.67
C GLU A 6 9.27 13.84 -17.59
N THR A 7 9.49 14.52 -16.46
CA THR A 7 8.47 14.64 -15.42
C THR A 7 7.62 15.89 -15.70
N VAL A 8 6.33 15.71 -15.84
CA VAL A 8 5.36 16.79 -16.04
C VAL A 8 4.65 17.08 -14.72
N PHE A 9 4.55 18.37 -14.37
CA PHE A 9 3.77 18.84 -13.22
C PHE A 9 2.47 19.47 -13.69
N PHE A 10 1.36 19.16 -13.05
CA PHE A 10 0.04 19.66 -13.42
C PHE A 10 -0.92 19.69 -12.24
N LYS A 11 -2.07 20.35 -12.43
CA LYS A 11 -3.20 20.37 -11.48
C LYS A 11 -4.52 20.23 -12.20
N TYR A 12 -5.47 19.61 -11.53
CA TYR A 12 -6.87 19.73 -11.93
C TYR A 12 -7.47 21.03 -11.39
N LEU A 13 -8.36 21.63 -12.16
CA LEU A 13 -9.11 22.82 -11.79
C LEU A 13 -10.60 22.46 -11.63
N ASN A 14 -11.18 22.85 -10.50
CA ASN A 14 -12.62 22.80 -10.35
C ASN A 14 -13.25 24.06 -11.00
N GLY A 15 -13.62 23.94 -12.27
CA GLY A 15 -14.08 25.05 -13.10
C GLY A 15 -12.99 25.59 -14.03
N ASN A 16 -13.07 26.88 -14.42
CA ASN A 16 -12.25 27.49 -15.46
C ASN A 16 -11.24 28.54 -14.95
N SER A 17 -11.01 28.66 -13.66
CA SER A 17 -10.17 29.71 -13.10
C SER A 17 -9.25 29.21 -12.01
N TRP A 18 -8.05 29.75 -11.98
CA TRP A 18 -7.12 29.56 -10.88
C TRP A 18 -7.72 30.05 -9.56
N GLY A 19 -7.38 29.36 -8.48
CA GLY A 19 -7.91 29.59 -7.14
C GLY A 19 -8.96 28.55 -6.73
N ASN A 20 -9.40 27.71 -7.70
CA ASN A 20 -10.18 26.51 -7.46
C ASN A 20 -9.38 25.26 -7.91
N ASP A 21 -8.07 25.37 -7.89
CA ASP A 21 -7.15 24.28 -8.19
C ASP A 21 -7.01 23.35 -6.98
N GLU A 22 -6.72 22.11 -7.28
CA GLU A 22 -6.48 21.11 -6.24
C GLU A 22 -5.18 21.37 -5.46
N THR A 23 -5.10 20.78 -4.28
CA THR A 23 -3.88 20.72 -3.49
C THR A 23 -3.62 19.23 -3.16
N VAL A 24 -2.58 18.67 -3.75
CA VAL A 24 -2.20 17.28 -3.54
C VAL A 24 -1.00 17.24 -2.61
N SER A 25 -1.19 16.68 -1.42
CA SER A 25 -0.15 16.55 -0.41
C SER A 25 0.44 15.14 -0.30
N ASP A 26 -0.21 14.16 -0.94
CA ASP A 26 0.26 12.78 -0.96
C ASP A 26 1.51 12.67 -1.84
N PRO A 27 2.65 12.19 -1.31
CA PRO A 27 3.91 12.07 -2.06
C PRO A 27 3.87 11.02 -3.16
N VAL A 28 2.85 10.19 -3.23
CA VAL A 28 2.68 9.18 -4.29
C VAL A 28 2.46 9.81 -5.66
N CYS A 29 1.69 10.90 -5.73
CA CYS A 29 1.41 11.59 -6.98
C CYS A 29 1.58 13.11 -6.92
N GLY A 30 1.90 13.67 -5.76
CA GLY A 30 2.02 15.10 -5.54
C GLY A 30 3.23 15.49 -4.69
N GLY A 31 3.47 16.79 -4.57
CA GLY A 31 4.47 17.31 -3.65
C GLY A 31 5.93 17.22 -4.08
N ALA A 32 6.24 16.78 -5.29
CA ALA A 32 7.62 16.61 -5.77
C ALA A 32 8.23 17.90 -6.35
N GLY A 33 9.55 17.99 -6.35
CA GLY A 33 10.31 18.91 -7.16
C GLY A 33 10.15 20.42 -6.88
N GLY A 34 9.68 20.81 -5.69
CA GLY A 34 9.48 22.21 -5.32
C GLY A 34 8.10 22.77 -5.69
N PHE A 35 7.26 21.96 -6.31
CA PHE A 35 5.84 22.21 -6.57
C PHE A 35 4.99 21.45 -5.56
N ALA A 36 5.05 21.88 -4.31
CA ALA A 36 4.60 21.16 -3.12
C ALA A 36 3.10 20.78 -3.07
N SER A 37 2.34 21.11 -4.08
CA SER A 37 0.91 20.79 -4.16
C SER A 37 0.44 20.44 -5.58
N ASP A 38 1.39 20.20 -6.48
CA ASP A 38 1.10 19.82 -7.86
C ASP A 38 1.23 18.31 -8.02
N ARG A 39 0.43 17.73 -8.90
CA ARG A 39 0.64 16.35 -9.36
C ARG A 39 1.89 16.29 -10.22
N PHE A 40 2.53 15.15 -10.22
CA PHE A 40 3.59 14.85 -11.18
C PHE A 40 3.28 13.55 -11.93
N LEU A 41 3.81 13.46 -13.13
CA LEU A 41 3.76 12.29 -13.97
C LEU A 41 5.11 12.14 -14.67
N ASP A 42 5.75 11.03 -14.49
CA ASP A 42 6.87 10.61 -15.34
C ASP A 42 6.28 10.07 -16.64
N VAL A 43 6.56 10.80 -17.74
CA VAL A 43 5.93 10.53 -19.03
C VAL A 43 6.41 9.17 -19.56
N PRO A 44 5.51 8.19 -19.74
CA PRO A 44 5.89 6.88 -20.25
C PRO A 44 6.24 6.94 -21.74
N ASP A 45 7.05 5.99 -22.21
CA ASP A 45 7.46 5.88 -23.60
C ASP A 45 6.33 5.47 -24.57
N VAL A 46 5.18 5.12 -24.05
CA VAL A 46 4.00 4.67 -24.79
C VAL A 46 2.79 5.51 -24.45
N ASP A 47 1.87 5.65 -25.39
CA ASP A 47 0.59 6.32 -25.16
C ASP A 47 -0.14 5.63 -24.01
N THR A 48 -0.42 6.39 -22.96
CA THR A 48 -1.04 5.87 -21.74
C THR A 48 -2.27 6.70 -21.39
N VAL A 49 -3.33 6.04 -20.99
CA VAL A 49 -4.50 6.65 -20.37
C VAL A 49 -4.35 6.51 -18.87
N LEU A 50 -4.39 7.62 -18.15
CA LEU A 50 -4.33 7.61 -16.70
C LEU A 50 -5.69 7.20 -16.12
N ASP A 51 -5.64 6.41 -15.07
CA ASP A 51 -6.84 6.07 -14.32
C ASP A 51 -7.46 7.32 -13.67
N PRO A 52 -8.79 7.40 -13.55
CA PRO A 52 -9.44 8.51 -12.86
C PRO A 52 -9.06 8.52 -11.39
N VAL A 53 -8.71 9.68 -10.87
CA VAL A 53 -8.41 9.91 -9.46
C VAL A 53 -9.34 10.97 -8.87
N CYS A 54 -9.53 10.94 -7.58
CA CYS A 54 -10.29 11.95 -6.87
C CYS A 54 -9.56 13.30 -6.86
N PHE A 55 -10.33 14.38 -6.85
CA PHE A 55 -9.80 15.74 -6.75
C PHE A 55 -9.06 15.91 -5.42
N SER A 56 -7.82 16.34 -5.48
CA SER A 56 -6.86 16.45 -4.37
C SER A 56 -6.31 15.13 -3.80
N GLU A 57 -6.65 13.97 -4.40
CA GLU A 57 -6.22 12.66 -3.94
C GLU A 57 -5.41 11.93 -5.01
N CYS A 58 -4.58 10.96 -4.63
CA CYS A 58 -3.82 10.12 -5.56
C CYS A 58 -4.57 8.83 -5.96
N ILE A 59 -5.71 8.58 -5.38
CA ILE A 59 -6.52 7.35 -5.56
C ILE A 59 -7.92 7.67 -6.10
N GLY A 60 -8.69 6.66 -6.46
CA GLY A 60 -10.08 6.78 -6.89
C GLY A 60 -10.98 7.28 -5.75
N CYS A 61 -12.12 7.92 -6.09
CA CYS A 61 -13.01 8.53 -5.10
C CYS A 61 -13.74 7.52 -4.19
N ASN A 62 -13.70 6.25 -4.52
CA ASN A 62 -14.26 5.15 -3.75
C ASN A 62 -13.18 4.16 -3.30
N GLU A 63 -11.95 4.64 -3.18
CA GLU A 63 -10.81 3.86 -2.72
C GLU A 63 -10.27 4.42 -1.41
N SER A 64 -9.71 3.53 -0.59
CA SER A 64 -9.02 3.87 0.64
C SER A 64 -7.70 3.11 0.73
N TYR A 65 -6.71 3.68 1.41
CA TYR A 65 -5.45 2.98 1.63
C TYR A 65 -5.55 1.93 2.73
N VAL A 66 -4.98 0.77 2.44
CA VAL A 66 -4.64 -0.22 3.47
C VAL A 66 -3.13 -0.13 3.71
N HIS A 67 -2.75 0.29 4.91
CA HIS A 67 -1.37 0.39 5.36
C HIS A 67 -0.94 -0.93 5.99
N PHE A 68 -0.37 -1.81 5.18
CA PHE A 68 0.21 -3.06 5.66
C PHE A 68 1.41 -2.76 6.53
N ALA A 69 1.47 -3.41 7.69
CA ALA A 69 2.59 -3.32 8.62
C ALA A 69 2.83 -4.67 9.29
N VAL A 70 4.10 -5.02 9.50
CA VAL A 70 4.49 -6.26 10.19
C VAL A 70 5.79 -6.04 10.95
N ASP A 71 5.85 -6.55 12.16
CA ASP A 71 7.07 -6.67 12.95
C ASP A 71 7.69 -8.04 12.72
N ALA A 72 8.88 -8.05 12.15
CA ALA A 72 9.69 -9.23 11.88
C ALA A 72 11.01 -9.21 12.66
N ASP A 73 11.05 -8.52 13.82
CA ASP A 73 12.21 -8.55 14.69
C ASP A 73 12.57 -9.98 15.09
N GLY A 74 13.87 -10.29 15.11
CA GLY A 74 14.38 -11.63 15.38
C GLY A 74 14.46 -12.57 14.16
N TYR A 75 13.96 -12.15 12.99
CA TYR A 75 14.14 -12.91 11.74
C TYR A 75 15.35 -12.40 10.93
N GLU A 76 16.03 -13.33 10.24
CA GLU A 76 17.10 -12.98 9.31
C GLU A 76 16.49 -12.50 7.97
N ILE A 77 16.65 -11.21 7.68
CA ILE A 77 16.10 -10.58 6.48
C ILE A 77 17.23 -10.23 5.52
N THR A 78 17.33 -10.99 4.44
CA THR A 78 18.39 -10.87 3.42
C THR A 78 17.90 -10.32 2.09
N ASP A 79 16.60 -10.47 1.81
CA ASP A 79 15.95 -10.05 0.57
C ASP A 79 14.59 -9.34 0.82
N GLY A 80 14.45 -8.72 1.99
CA GLY A 80 13.32 -7.89 2.37
C GLY A 80 12.03 -8.62 2.69
N MET A 81 11.01 -7.84 2.99
CA MET A 81 9.64 -8.28 3.31
C MET A 81 8.70 -7.95 2.14
N ARG A 82 7.70 -8.77 1.93
CA ARG A 82 6.69 -8.62 0.87
C ARG A 82 5.29 -8.91 1.40
N VAL A 83 4.30 -8.41 0.66
CA VAL A 83 2.89 -8.78 0.83
C VAL A 83 2.43 -9.53 -0.40
N ALA A 84 1.83 -10.70 -0.22
CA ALA A 84 1.18 -11.42 -1.28
C ALA A 84 -0.26 -11.77 -0.88
N GLY A 85 -1.19 -11.56 -1.78
CA GLY A 85 -2.61 -11.71 -1.47
C GLY A 85 -3.51 -11.85 -2.70
N SER A 86 -4.80 -11.82 -2.44
CA SER A 86 -5.85 -11.90 -3.48
C SER A 86 -5.72 -10.80 -4.55
N PHE A 87 -5.12 -9.68 -4.21
CA PHE A 87 -4.97 -8.49 -5.05
C PHE A 87 -3.75 -8.52 -6.00
N ASN A 88 -2.81 -9.42 -5.82
CA ASN A 88 -1.64 -9.59 -6.68
C ASN A 88 -1.43 -11.06 -7.11
N ALA A 89 -2.52 -11.83 -7.16
CA ALA A 89 -2.53 -13.26 -7.51
C ALA A 89 -1.56 -14.11 -6.66
N TRP A 90 -1.30 -13.69 -5.41
CA TRP A 90 -0.37 -14.33 -4.49
C TRP A 90 1.09 -14.33 -4.97
N ASP A 91 1.47 -13.36 -5.82
CA ASP A 91 2.84 -13.21 -6.29
C ASP A 91 3.69 -12.43 -5.27
N ALA A 92 4.60 -13.12 -4.61
CA ALA A 92 5.52 -12.55 -3.63
C ALA A 92 6.66 -11.72 -4.29
N ASN A 93 6.64 -11.47 -5.61
CA ASN A 93 7.68 -10.69 -6.28
C ASN A 93 7.22 -9.30 -6.74
N VAL A 94 6.02 -8.87 -6.38
CA VAL A 94 5.44 -7.59 -6.86
C VAL A 94 5.31 -6.53 -5.76
N ASP A 95 4.77 -6.86 -4.61
CA ASP A 95 4.49 -5.88 -3.56
C ASP A 95 5.54 -5.93 -2.44
N PHE A 96 6.58 -5.10 -2.57
CA PHE A 96 7.69 -4.98 -1.62
C PHE A 96 7.35 -4.01 -0.50
N MET A 97 7.71 -4.37 0.73
CA MET A 97 7.56 -3.50 1.89
C MET A 97 8.87 -2.75 2.18
N MET A 98 8.75 -1.51 2.62
CA MET A 98 9.89 -0.71 3.05
C MET A 98 10.24 -1.02 4.50
N ASP A 99 11.54 -1.10 4.78
CA ASP A 99 12.07 -1.16 6.14
C ASP A 99 11.83 0.20 6.83
N ALA A 100 11.04 0.18 7.88
CA ALA A 100 10.74 1.35 8.71
C ALA A 100 11.62 1.45 9.97
N GLY A 101 12.60 0.54 10.11
CA GLY A 101 13.47 0.41 11.27
C GLY A 101 12.90 -0.51 12.36
N GLU A 102 13.76 -0.93 13.28
CA GLU A 102 13.39 -1.76 14.45
C GLU A 102 12.66 -3.07 14.08
N GLY A 103 12.98 -3.66 12.93
CA GLY A 103 12.34 -4.90 12.43
C GLY A 103 10.95 -4.69 11.83
N ILE A 104 10.45 -3.45 11.76
CA ILE A 104 9.12 -3.14 11.22
C ILE A 104 9.20 -2.87 9.72
N TYR A 105 8.33 -3.51 8.96
CA TYR A 105 8.17 -3.31 7.53
C TYR A 105 6.78 -2.76 7.23
N LYS A 106 6.69 -1.82 6.26
CA LYS A 106 5.45 -1.13 5.90
C LYS A 106 5.29 -0.95 4.40
N MET A 107 4.05 -0.98 3.95
CA MET A 107 3.64 -0.48 2.62
C MET A 107 2.17 -0.04 2.65
N ALA A 108 1.77 0.81 1.73
CA ALA A 108 0.38 1.18 1.53
C ALA A 108 -0.05 0.78 0.10
N LYS A 109 -1.32 0.39 -0.03
CA LYS A 109 -1.94 0.09 -1.31
C LYS A 109 -3.41 0.48 -1.27
N ALA A 110 -3.90 1.13 -2.33
CA ALA A 110 -5.30 1.53 -2.45
C ALA A 110 -6.17 0.35 -2.91
N PHE A 111 -7.40 0.32 -2.41
CA PHE A 111 -8.42 -0.66 -2.78
C PHE A 111 -9.79 0.00 -2.78
N GLU A 112 -10.69 -0.51 -3.62
CA GLU A 112 -12.10 -0.11 -3.58
C GLU A 112 -12.71 -0.42 -2.22
N GLU A 113 -13.48 0.52 -1.69
CA GLU A 113 -14.28 0.36 -0.47
C GLU A 113 -15.24 -0.85 -0.59
N GLY A 114 -15.39 -1.58 0.50
CA GLY A 114 -16.19 -2.81 0.55
C GLY A 114 -15.49 -4.05 -0.01
N THR A 115 -14.30 -3.92 -0.60
CA THR A 115 -13.51 -5.07 -1.06
C THR A 115 -13.00 -5.86 0.14
N THR A 116 -13.20 -7.18 0.14
CA THR A 116 -12.56 -8.07 1.11
C THR A 116 -11.26 -8.58 0.50
N ILE A 117 -10.16 -8.29 1.17
CA ILE A 117 -8.82 -8.74 0.80
C ILE A 117 -8.32 -9.83 1.72
N GLU A 118 -7.55 -10.75 1.16
CA GLU A 118 -6.82 -11.78 1.89
C GLU A 118 -5.35 -11.67 1.54
N TRP A 119 -4.46 -11.82 2.54
CA TRP A 119 -3.02 -11.72 2.30
C TRP A 119 -2.20 -12.51 3.31
N LYS A 120 -0.91 -12.65 3.01
CA LYS A 120 0.16 -13.08 3.90
C LYS A 120 1.38 -12.20 3.73
N TYR A 121 2.16 -12.09 4.79
CA TYR A 121 3.51 -11.55 4.70
C TYR A 121 4.47 -12.66 4.27
N VAL A 122 5.44 -12.28 3.43
CA VAL A 122 6.43 -13.20 2.87
C VAL A 122 7.83 -12.66 3.12
N LEU A 123 8.61 -13.38 3.91
CA LEU A 123 9.98 -13.05 4.23
C LEU A 123 10.93 -13.56 3.13
N ASN A 124 11.84 -12.71 2.68
CA ASN A 124 12.84 -13.02 1.65
C ASN A 124 12.25 -13.63 0.35
N GLY A 125 10.99 -13.31 0.04
CA GLY A 125 10.28 -13.79 -1.14
C GLY A 125 9.93 -15.29 -1.16
N THR A 126 10.29 -16.04 -0.14
CA THR A 126 10.13 -17.49 -0.12
C THR A 126 9.53 -18.05 1.16
N THR A 127 9.68 -17.37 2.29
CA THR A 127 9.19 -17.85 3.59
C THR A 127 7.86 -17.16 3.90
N TRP A 128 6.80 -17.89 3.71
CA TRP A 128 5.44 -17.45 4.02
C TRP A 128 5.18 -17.54 5.51
N GLU A 129 4.48 -16.54 6.05
CA GLU A 129 4.04 -16.61 7.43
C GLU A 129 3.08 -17.80 7.66
N GLU A 130 3.18 -18.42 8.81
CA GLU A 130 2.27 -19.46 9.26
C GLU A 130 1.33 -18.88 10.31
N LEU A 131 0.04 -18.85 10.00
CA LEU A 131 -1.01 -18.31 10.87
C LEU A 131 -1.89 -19.43 11.41
N GLY A 132 -2.31 -19.29 12.66
CA GLY A 132 -3.42 -20.08 13.22
C GLY A 132 -4.78 -19.44 12.91
N GLU A 133 -5.87 -20.16 13.21
CA GLU A 133 -7.21 -19.56 13.21
C GLU A 133 -7.29 -18.52 14.32
N ASP A 134 -7.56 -17.25 13.97
CA ASP A 134 -7.59 -16.14 14.90
C ASP A 134 -8.46 -14.99 14.35
N VAL A 135 -8.62 -13.91 15.12
CA VAL A 135 -9.48 -12.76 14.82
C VAL A 135 -9.12 -12.04 13.52
N CYS A 136 -7.88 -12.09 13.08
CA CYS A 136 -7.40 -11.43 11.86
C CYS A 136 -7.32 -12.37 10.65
N THR A 137 -7.77 -13.63 10.78
CA THR A 137 -7.57 -14.66 9.75
C THR A 137 -8.88 -15.23 9.21
N THR A 138 -8.79 -15.76 7.99
CA THR A 138 -9.86 -16.59 7.42
C THR A 138 -9.90 -17.93 8.16
N GLY A 139 -11.09 -18.49 8.35
CA GLY A 139 -11.24 -19.88 8.76
C GLY A 139 -11.17 -20.83 7.57
N GLY A 140 -10.85 -22.09 7.80
CA GLY A 140 -10.93 -23.17 6.82
C GLY A 140 -9.59 -23.69 6.29
N GLY A 141 -9.56 -24.15 5.02
CA GLY A 141 -8.40 -24.90 4.49
C GLY A 141 -7.13 -24.07 4.23
N TYR A 142 -7.27 -22.77 4.02
CA TYR A 142 -6.17 -21.82 3.89
C TYR A 142 -6.37 -20.71 4.91
N ILE A 143 -5.44 -20.55 5.82
CA ILE A 143 -5.50 -19.52 6.85
C ILE A 143 -4.68 -18.33 6.38
N ASN A 144 -5.37 -17.25 5.97
CA ASN A 144 -4.79 -16.00 5.50
C ASN A 144 -5.24 -14.86 6.43
N ARG A 145 -4.50 -13.77 6.49
CA ARG A 145 -5.04 -12.52 7.03
C ARG A 145 -6.18 -12.06 6.15
N THR A 146 -7.18 -11.42 6.75
CA THR A 146 -8.33 -10.89 5.99
C THR A 146 -8.84 -9.61 6.61
N THR A 147 -9.33 -8.71 5.77
CA THR A 147 -10.10 -7.54 6.17
C THR A 147 -11.02 -7.11 5.05
N THR A 148 -12.04 -6.31 5.39
CA THR A 148 -12.87 -5.59 4.41
C THR A 148 -12.49 -4.12 4.46
N VAL A 149 -12.18 -3.53 3.30
CA VAL A 149 -11.78 -2.13 3.16
C VAL A 149 -12.95 -1.22 3.52
N THR A 150 -12.71 -0.24 4.36
CA THR A 150 -13.69 0.77 4.79
C THR A 150 -13.49 2.07 4.02
N ASP A 151 -14.33 3.05 4.27
CA ASP A 151 -14.26 4.42 3.72
C ASP A 151 -13.16 5.29 4.36
N ASP A 152 -12.49 4.77 5.38
CA ASP A 152 -11.32 5.40 5.99
C ASP A 152 -10.06 4.58 5.72
N ASP A 153 -8.90 5.24 5.66
CA ASP A 153 -7.60 4.57 5.59
C ASP A 153 -7.40 3.61 6.75
N MET A 154 -7.04 2.38 6.41
CA MET A 154 -6.90 1.30 7.37
C MET A 154 -5.45 1.16 7.82
N MET A 155 -5.21 1.25 9.13
CA MET A 155 -3.91 1.04 9.74
C MET A 155 -3.99 -0.12 10.74
N PHE A 156 -2.96 -0.96 10.77
CA PHE A 156 -2.85 -2.03 11.77
C PHE A 156 -2.03 -1.51 12.96
N ASP A 157 -2.74 -1.11 14.01
CA ASP A 157 -2.16 -0.64 15.26
C ASP A 157 -2.82 -1.36 16.44
N PRO A 158 -2.05 -2.09 17.26
CA PRO A 158 -0.59 -2.27 17.17
C PRO A 158 -0.14 -3.08 15.96
N VAL A 159 1.14 -2.89 15.54
CA VAL A 159 1.74 -3.63 14.43
C VAL A 159 1.85 -5.10 14.81
N PRO A 160 1.26 -6.02 14.02
CA PRO A 160 1.30 -7.43 14.32
C PRO A 160 2.68 -8.06 14.05
N CYS A 161 3.02 -9.07 14.83
CA CYS A 161 4.19 -9.90 14.58
C CYS A 161 4.02 -10.77 13.33
N PHE A 162 5.12 -11.10 12.67
CA PHE A 162 5.15 -12.06 11.59
C PHE A 162 4.63 -13.43 12.09
N GLY A 163 3.58 -13.93 11.44
CA GLY A 163 2.90 -15.17 11.84
C GLY A 163 1.91 -15.04 13.02
N SER A 164 1.54 -13.82 13.41
CA SER A 164 0.60 -13.58 14.51
C SER A 164 -0.39 -12.46 14.19
N CYS A 165 -1.58 -12.48 14.77
CA CYS A 165 -2.52 -11.36 14.76
C CYS A 165 -2.18 -10.27 15.79
N TYR A 166 -1.24 -10.52 16.68
CA TYR A 166 -0.92 -9.67 17.80
C TYR A 166 0.48 -9.08 17.68
N GLU A 167 0.74 -8.00 18.41
CA GLU A 167 2.08 -7.42 18.56
C GLU A 167 3.08 -8.42 19.14
N CYS A 168 4.36 -8.24 18.83
CA CYS A 168 5.43 -9.10 19.32
C CYS A 168 5.54 -9.05 20.84
N GLY A 169 5.49 -10.23 21.49
CA GLY A 169 5.48 -10.33 22.94
C GLY A 169 4.12 -10.07 23.60
N GLY A 170 3.10 -9.70 22.82
CA GLY A 170 1.71 -9.61 23.28
C GLY A 170 1.13 -11.00 23.51
N ALA A 171 0.45 -11.18 24.64
CA ALA A 171 -0.32 -12.41 24.87
C ALA A 171 -1.69 -12.29 24.15
N PRO A 172 -2.22 -13.38 23.57
CA PRO A 172 -3.61 -13.40 23.14
C PRO A 172 -4.52 -13.11 24.36
N LEU A 173 -5.47 -12.20 24.17
CA LEU A 173 -6.47 -11.83 25.16
C LEU A 173 -7.49 -12.95 25.37
#